data_2e21f5470ffa9b5bd539b7990204a3d1
#
_entry.id   2e21f5470ffa9b5bd539b7990204a3d1
#
_cell.length_a   1.000
_cell.length_b   1.000
_cell.length_c   1.000
_cell.angle_alpha   90.00
_cell.angle_beta   90.00
_cell.angle_gamma   90.00
#
_symmetry.space_group_name_H-M   'P 1'
#
loop_
_entity.id
_entity.type
_entity.pdbx_description
1 polymer ?
#
loop_
_entity_poly.entity_id
_entity_poly.type
_entity_poly.pdbx_seq_one_letter_code
_entity_poly.pdbx_strand_id
1 'polypeptide(L)'
;MRDNAGQALVLAVLALGIAAATVVGLRAAQDRILSDAHERRAGEAAIEAAGAAVADAEVEFLASLRDETGRVRSLPSRAELEAFVADPLVAARAQAAANTLALANGSAQPSDLSIMAGTRSIEIGLALGSHRQRASIDGRCCRR
;
A
#
# COMPACT_ATOMS: atom_id res chain seq x y z
N MET A 1 52.32 35.17 25.11
CA MET A 1 52.00 34.44 23.85
C MET A 1 51.62 32.97 24.07
N ARG A 2 51.18 32.54 25.25
CA ARG A 2 50.88 31.11 25.55
C ARG A 2 49.39 30.76 25.49
N ASP A 3 48.50 31.73 25.52
CA ASP A 3 47.03 31.48 25.63
C ASP A 3 46.34 31.12 24.31
N ASN A 4 46.93 31.49 23.17
CA ASN A 4 46.28 31.27 21.86
C ASN A 4 46.30 29.80 21.41
N ALA A 5 47.30 28.99 21.87
CA ALA A 5 47.37 27.58 21.48
C ALA A 5 46.28 26.74 22.15
N GLY A 6 45.94 27.04 23.43
CA GLY A 6 44.85 26.36 24.14
C GLY A 6 43.48 26.70 23.57
N GLN A 7 43.29 27.97 23.18
CA GLN A 7 42.02 28.43 22.56
C GLN A 7 41.82 27.80 21.17
N ALA A 8 42.86 27.68 20.37
CA ALA A 8 42.81 27.00 19.07
C ALA A 8 42.45 25.52 19.18
N LEU A 9 42.99 24.83 20.19
CA LEU A 9 42.69 23.42 20.44
C LEU A 9 41.24 23.20 20.83
N VAL A 10 40.72 24.05 21.71
CA VAL A 10 39.29 23.99 22.11
C VAL A 10 38.33 24.22 20.93
N LEU A 11 38.66 25.22 20.09
CA LEU A 11 37.88 25.50 18.87
C LEU A 11 37.95 24.35 17.88
N ALA A 12 39.11 23.71 17.72
CA ALA A 12 39.27 22.56 16.83
C ALA A 12 38.44 21.35 17.30
N VAL A 13 38.45 21.06 18.63
CA VAL A 13 37.66 19.98 19.21
C VAL A 13 36.15 20.26 19.08
N LEU A 14 35.74 21.51 19.32
CA LEU A 14 34.35 21.92 19.15
C LEU A 14 33.88 21.77 17.69
N ALA A 15 34.70 22.25 16.75
CA ALA A 15 34.40 22.13 15.32
C ALA A 15 34.31 20.67 14.86
N LEU A 16 35.20 19.81 15.35
CA LEU A 16 35.16 18.36 15.07
C LEU A 16 33.90 17.72 15.66
N GLY A 17 33.53 18.10 16.89
CA GLY A 17 32.30 17.61 17.54
C GLY A 17 31.04 18.00 16.77
N ILE A 18 30.95 19.24 16.31
CA ILE A 18 29.83 19.72 15.48
C ILE A 18 29.78 18.97 14.15
N ALA A 19 30.94 18.80 13.48
CA ALA A 19 31.01 18.08 12.21
C ALA A 19 30.55 16.62 12.37
N ALA A 20 31.01 15.94 13.43
CA ALA A 20 30.60 14.56 13.72
C ALA A 20 29.09 14.46 14.01
N ALA A 21 28.55 15.36 14.82
CA ALA A 21 27.11 15.41 15.12
C ALA A 21 26.27 15.65 13.86
N THR A 22 26.74 16.53 12.98
CA THR A 22 26.07 16.83 11.69
C THR A 22 26.04 15.59 10.78
N VAL A 23 27.15 14.87 10.67
CA VAL A 23 27.23 13.64 9.85
C VAL A 23 26.29 12.56 10.40
N VAL A 24 26.28 12.35 11.71
CA VAL A 24 25.38 11.37 12.34
C VAL A 24 23.91 11.76 12.14
N GLY A 25 23.59 13.05 12.35
CA GLY A 25 22.22 13.55 12.14
C GLY A 25 21.76 13.41 10.68
N LEU A 26 22.65 13.67 9.72
CA LEU A 26 22.33 13.52 8.30
C LEU A 26 22.10 12.06 7.91
N ARG A 27 22.92 11.13 8.42
CA ARG A 27 22.70 9.68 8.19
C ARG A 27 21.39 9.21 8.76
N ALA A 28 21.07 9.58 10.00
CA ALA A 28 19.80 9.21 10.61
C ALA A 28 18.57 9.76 9.84
N ALA A 29 18.69 10.97 9.27
CA ALA A 29 17.65 11.55 8.42
C ALA A 29 17.53 10.79 7.09
N GLN A 30 18.65 10.43 6.46
CA GLN A 30 18.64 9.62 5.23
C GLN A 30 18.01 8.25 5.44
N ASP A 31 18.35 7.54 6.52
CA ASP A 31 17.81 6.23 6.83
C ASP A 31 16.29 6.28 7.02
N ARG A 32 15.78 7.35 7.67
CA ARG A 32 14.33 7.55 7.82
C ARG A 32 13.63 7.77 6.48
N ILE A 33 14.19 8.61 5.61
CA ILE A 33 13.62 8.89 4.29
C ILE A 33 13.61 7.64 3.43
N LEU A 34 14.68 6.84 3.47
CA LEU A 34 14.77 5.58 2.72
C LEU A 34 13.76 4.54 3.24
N SER A 35 13.62 4.42 4.56
CA SER A 35 12.65 3.52 5.18
C SER A 35 11.22 3.91 4.80
N ASP A 36 10.87 5.20 4.90
CA ASP A 36 9.56 5.72 4.54
C ASP A 36 9.23 5.49 3.05
N ALA A 37 10.19 5.77 2.17
CA ALA A 37 10.04 5.52 0.73
C ALA A 37 9.89 4.03 0.41
N HIS A 38 10.56 3.15 1.16
CA HIS A 38 10.46 1.71 1.01
C HIS A 38 9.08 1.20 1.43
N GLU A 39 8.60 1.60 2.61
CA GLU A 39 7.27 1.24 3.10
C GLU A 39 6.17 1.71 2.14
N ARG A 40 6.30 2.93 1.63
CA ARG A 40 5.35 3.47 0.66
C ARG A 40 5.29 2.63 -0.62
N ARG A 41 6.44 2.27 -1.21
CA ARG A 41 6.49 1.42 -2.41
C ARG A 41 5.94 0.02 -2.17
N ALA A 42 6.25 -0.56 -1.01
CA ALA A 42 5.70 -1.85 -0.63
C ALA A 42 4.17 -1.79 -0.47
N GLY A 43 3.64 -0.69 0.09
CA GLY A 43 2.21 -0.44 0.19
C GLY A 43 1.53 -0.26 -1.17
N GLU A 44 2.16 0.47 -2.09
CA GLU A 44 1.70 0.62 -3.48
C GLU A 44 1.64 -0.74 -4.20
N ALA A 45 2.69 -1.56 -4.08
CA ALA A 45 2.70 -2.90 -4.66
C ALA A 45 1.65 -3.84 -4.03
N ALA A 46 1.45 -3.75 -2.71
CA ALA A 46 0.47 -4.55 -2.00
C ALA A 46 -0.97 -4.19 -2.42
N ILE A 47 -1.30 -2.90 -2.58
CA ILE A 47 -2.64 -2.48 -3.02
C ILE A 47 -2.92 -2.87 -4.46
N GLU A 48 -1.92 -2.79 -5.34
CA GLU A 48 -2.04 -3.26 -6.73
C GLU A 48 -2.30 -4.76 -6.79
N ALA A 49 -1.61 -5.56 -5.96
CA ALA A 49 -1.84 -7.00 -5.89
C ALA A 49 -3.22 -7.34 -5.34
N ALA A 50 -3.68 -6.64 -4.29
CA ALA A 50 -5.04 -6.80 -3.80
C ALA A 50 -6.07 -6.45 -4.88
N GLY A 51 -5.82 -5.36 -5.63
CA GLY A 51 -6.65 -4.94 -6.75
C GLY A 51 -6.75 -5.98 -7.85
N ALA A 52 -5.62 -6.55 -8.26
CA ALA A 52 -5.59 -7.62 -9.25
C ALA A 52 -6.39 -8.85 -8.79
N ALA A 53 -6.22 -9.27 -7.53
CA ALA A 53 -6.96 -10.41 -6.97
C ALA A 53 -8.47 -10.18 -6.92
N VAL A 54 -8.91 -8.94 -6.62
CA VAL A 54 -10.34 -8.57 -6.66
C VAL A 54 -10.86 -8.55 -8.10
N ALA A 55 -10.07 -8.01 -9.04
CA ALA A 55 -10.44 -8.00 -10.46
C ALA A 55 -10.59 -9.41 -11.04
N ASP A 56 -9.68 -10.32 -10.68
CA ASP A 56 -9.78 -11.74 -11.08
C ASP A 56 -11.04 -12.39 -10.50
N ALA A 57 -11.34 -12.14 -9.22
CA ALA A 57 -12.56 -12.62 -8.59
C ALA A 57 -13.83 -12.02 -9.24
N GLU A 58 -13.81 -10.74 -9.66
CA GLU A 58 -14.91 -10.11 -10.39
C GLU A 58 -15.14 -10.80 -11.75
N VAL A 59 -14.08 -11.18 -12.45
CA VAL A 59 -14.19 -11.92 -13.71
C VAL A 59 -14.86 -13.28 -13.48
N GLU A 60 -14.48 -14.02 -12.43
CA GLU A 60 -15.12 -15.27 -12.04
C GLU A 60 -16.61 -15.07 -11.69
N PHE A 61 -16.90 -14.02 -10.91
CA PHE A 61 -18.28 -13.66 -10.55
C PHE A 61 -19.12 -13.33 -11.79
N LEU A 62 -18.61 -12.50 -12.70
CA LEU A 62 -19.31 -12.18 -13.96
C LEU A 62 -19.49 -13.40 -14.85
N ALA A 63 -18.54 -14.34 -14.82
CA ALA A 63 -18.65 -15.61 -15.55
C ALA A 63 -19.82 -16.47 -14.99
N SER A 64 -20.03 -16.45 -13.67
CA SER A 64 -21.13 -17.16 -13.03
C SER A 64 -22.52 -16.62 -13.39
N LEU A 65 -22.62 -15.37 -13.84
CA LEU A 65 -23.84 -14.72 -14.30
C LEU A 65 -24.17 -15.03 -15.77
N ARG A 66 -23.38 -15.85 -16.45
CA ARG A 66 -23.66 -16.27 -17.83
C ARG A 66 -24.70 -17.40 -17.88
N ASP A 67 -25.49 -17.40 -18.92
CA ASP A 67 -26.40 -18.49 -19.24
C ASP A 67 -25.66 -19.68 -19.90
N GLU A 68 -26.38 -20.77 -20.13
CA GLU A 68 -25.83 -21.97 -20.80
C GLU A 68 -25.31 -21.70 -22.22
N THR A 69 -25.72 -20.59 -22.82
CA THR A 69 -25.26 -20.16 -24.15
C THR A 69 -24.02 -19.25 -24.07
N GLY A 70 -23.50 -18.99 -22.87
CA GLY A 70 -22.35 -18.12 -22.63
C GLY A 70 -22.66 -16.61 -22.70
N ARG A 71 -23.93 -16.23 -22.85
CA ARG A 71 -24.36 -14.83 -22.84
C ARG A 71 -24.53 -14.34 -21.42
N VAL A 72 -24.03 -13.14 -21.12
CA VAL A 72 -24.28 -12.48 -19.84
C VAL A 72 -25.77 -12.14 -19.75
N ARG A 73 -26.47 -12.72 -18.76
CA ARG A 73 -27.91 -12.51 -18.57
C ARG A 73 -28.25 -11.04 -18.34
N SER A 74 -27.47 -10.39 -17.50
CA SER A 74 -27.58 -8.97 -17.19
C SER A 74 -26.30 -8.49 -16.52
N LEU A 75 -26.06 -7.18 -16.54
CA LEU A 75 -25.04 -6.61 -15.65
C LEU A 75 -25.49 -6.79 -14.19
N PRO A 76 -24.57 -7.06 -13.24
CA PRO A 76 -24.93 -7.24 -11.86
C PRO A 76 -25.65 -6.02 -11.30
N SER A 77 -26.65 -6.24 -10.50
CA SER A 77 -27.34 -5.22 -9.73
C SER A 77 -26.41 -4.68 -8.63
N ARG A 78 -26.76 -3.56 -8.07
CA ARG A 78 -26.05 -2.98 -6.92
C ARG A 78 -25.96 -3.96 -5.74
N ALA A 79 -27.03 -4.63 -5.42
CA ALA A 79 -27.08 -5.60 -4.32
C ALA A 79 -26.17 -6.82 -4.56
N GLU A 80 -26.11 -7.31 -5.80
CA GLU A 80 -25.21 -8.40 -6.16
C GLU A 80 -23.74 -7.98 -6.06
N LEU A 81 -23.39 -6.75 -6.46
CA LEU A 81 -22.04 -6.22 -6.29
C LEU A 81 -21.69 -6.02 -4.81
N GLU A 82 -22.62 -5.53 -3.99
CA GLU A 82 -22.43 -5.40 -2.55
C GLU A 82 -22.22 -6.77 -1.89
N ALA A 83 -22.97 -7.77 -2.31
CA ALA A 83 -22.79 -9.15 -1.84
C ALA A 83 -21.42 -9.72 -2.27
N PHE A 84 -20.99 -9.47 -3.50
CA PHE A 84 -19.67 -9.88 -3.99
C PHE A 84 -18.53 -9.27 -3.19
N VAL A 85 -18.55 -7.97 -2.93
CA VAL A 85 -17.46 -7.31 -2.15
C VAL A 85 -17.50 -7.68 -0.67
N ALA A 86 -18.66 -8.11 -0.17
CA ALA A 86 -18.82 -8.61 1.20
C ALA A 86 -18.43 -10.10 1.35
N ASP A 87 -18.13 -10.80 0.25
CA ASP A 87 -17.72 -12.20 0.30
C ASP A 87 -16.37 -12.36 1.01
N PRO A 88 -16.29 -13.12 2.11
CA PRO A 88 -15.06 -13.35 2.84
C PRO A 88 -13.96 -14.03 2.00
N LEU A 89 -14.32 -14.78 0.94
CA LEU A 89 -13.34 -15.39 0.05
C LEU A 89 -12.64 -14.34 -0.83
N VAL A 90 -13.37 -13.34 -1.29
CA VAL A 90 -12.79 -12.21 -2.05
C VAL A 90 -11.82 -11.43 -1.16
N ALA A 91 -12.23 -11.11 0.07
CA ALA A 91 -11.37 -10.43 1.03
C ALA A 91 -10.13 -11.25 1.38
N ALA A 92 -10.28 -12.57 1.59
CA ALA A 92 -9.14 -13.46 1.90
C ALA A 92 -8.14 -13.56 0.73
N ARG A 93 -8.61 -13.66 -0.51
CA ARG A 93 -7.75 -13.67 -1.71
C ARG A 93 -6.98 -12.35 -1.86
N ALA A 94 -7.66 -11.22 -1.71
CA ALA A 94 -7.05 -9.90 -1.78
C ALA A 94 -6.00 -9.70 -0.66
N GLN A 95 -6.31 -10.10 0.57
CA GLN A 95 -5.37 -10.03 1.68
C GLN A 95 -4.15 -10.92 1.46
N ALA A 96 -4.32 -12.14 0.94
CA ALA A 96 -3.22 -13.06 0.65
C ALA A 96 -2.29 -12.49 -0.43
N ALA A 97 -2.85 -11.92 -1.49
CA ALA A 97 -2.08 -11.27 -2.56
C ALA A 97 -1.29 -10.06 -2.03
N ALA A 98 -1.93 -9.19 -1.26
CA ALA A 98 -1.30 -8.04 -0.62
C ALA A 98 -0.14 -8.45 0.30
N ASN A 99 -0.37 -9.47 1.15
CA ASN A 99 0.65 -9.99 2.06
C ASN A 99 1.86 -10.53 1.30
N THR A 100 1.62 -11.28 0.22
CA THR A 100 2.69 -11.87 -0.60
C THR A 100 3.58 -10.80 -1.18
N LEU A 101 3.00 -9.73 -1.74
CA LEU A 101 3.77 -8.63 -2.34
C LEU A 101 4.47 -7.77 -1.29
N ALA A 102 3.82 -7.46 -0.17
CA ALA A 102 4.45 -6.72 0.92
C ALA A 102 5.68 -7.45 1.46
N LEU A 103 5.56 -8.75 1.74
CA LEU A 103 6.67 -9.59 2.22
C LEU A 103 7.79 -9.72 1.18
N ALA A 104 7.45 -9.90 -0.10
CA ALA A 104 8.43 -9.94 -1.19
C ALA A 104 9.23 -8.64 -1.31
N ASN A 105 8.64 -7.52 -0.93
CA ASN A 105 9.30 -6.22 -0.84
C ASN A 105 9.95 -5.95 0.53
N GLY A 106 10.08 -6.97 1.40
CA GLY A 106 10.75 -6.84 2.70
C GLY A 106 9.99 -5.99 3.72
N SER A 107 8.69 -5.81 3.54
CA SER A 107 7.84 -5.04 4.45
C SER A 107 6.96 -5.92 5.32
N ALA A 108 6.34 -5.34 6.35
CA ALA A 108 5.36 -6.04 7.19
C ALA A 108 4.08 -6.37 6.40
N GLN A 109 3.25 -7.24 6.95
CA GLN A 109 1.94 -7.53 6.37
C GLN A 109 1.02 -6.31 6.48
N PRO A 110 0.28 -5.97 5.41
CA PRO A 110 -0.73 -4.92 5.45
C PRO A 110 -1.85 -5.25 6.44
N SER A 111 -2.36 -4.23 7.08
CA SER A 111 -3.55 -4.28 7.93
C SER A 111 -4.71 -3.50 7.30
N ASP A 112 -5.88 -3.60 7.92
CA ASP A 112 -7.06 -2.79 7.61
C ASP A 112 -7.49 -2.88 6.13
N LEU A 113 -7.37 -4.08 5.51
CA LEU A 113 -7.89 -4.29 4.16
C LEU A 113 -9.40 -4.05 4.17
N SER A 114 -9.84 -3.15 3.32
CA SER A 114 -11.25 -2.84 3.10
C SER A 114 -11.57 -2.92 1.61
N ILE A 115 -12.69 -3.55 1.28
CA ILE A 115 -13.21 -3.62 -0.10
C ILE A 115 -14.63 -3.09 -0.06
N MET A 116 -14.95 -2.10 -0.87
CA MET A 116 -16.25 -1.44 -0.87
C MET A 116 -16.76 -1.26 -2.30
N ALA A 117 -18.07 -1.43 -2.48
CA ALA A 117 -18.71 -1.13 -3.74
C ALA A 117 -18.91 0.39 -3.87
N GLY A 118 -18.20 1.01 -4.79
CA GLY A 118 -18.43 2.39 -5.23
C GLY A 118 -19.61 2.50 -6.21
N THR A 119 -19.83 3.66 -6.81
CA THR A 119 -20.94 3.88 -7.76
C THR A 119 -20.73 3.14 -9.08
N ARG A 120 -19.49 3.10 -9.56
CA ARG A 120 -19.06 2.43 -10.81
C ARG A 120 -17.71 1.73 -10.63
N SER A 121 -17.27 1.56 -9.42
CA SER A 121 -15.95 1.03 -9.09
C SER A 121 -16.03 0.18 -7.84
N ILE A 122 -15.03 -0.65 -7.68
CA ILE A 122 -14.72 -1.31 -6.41
C ILE A 122 -13.56 -0.55 -5.81
N GLU A 123 -13.73 -0.02 -4.62
CA GLU A 123 -12.71 0.71 -3.89
C GLU A 123 -12.02 -0.24 -2.90
N ILE A 124 -10.71 -0.23 -2.93
CA ILE A 124 -9.88 -1.06 -2.07
C ILE A 124 -8.98 -0.15 -1.26
N GLY A 125 -8.93 -0.36 0.04
CA GLY A 125 -8.05 0.35 0.96
C GLY A 125 -7.24 -0.62 1.79
N LEU A 126 -6.00 -0.30 2.11
CA LEU A 126 -5.17 -1.00 3.08
C LEU A 126 -4.24 -0.05 3.80
N ALA A 127 -3.73 -0.47 4.95
CA ALA A 127 -2.69 0.24 5.68
C ALA A 127 -1.41 -0.60 5.75
N LEU A 128 -0.26 0.05 5.56
CA LEU A 128 1.06 -0.53 5.75
C LEU A 128 1.90 0.44 6.58
N GLY A 129 2.24 0.06 7.80
CA GLY A 129 2.87 0.97 8.76
C GLY A 129 2.01 2.23 8.98
N SER A 130 2.58 3.40 8.72
CA SER A 130 1.88 4.69 8.82
C SER A 130 1.14 5.10 7.54
N HIS A 131 1.32 4.36 6.44
CA HIS A 131 0.80 4.71 5.13
C HIS A 131 -0.52 4.01 4.85
N ARG A 132 -1.50 4.80 4.37
CA ARG A 132 -2.76 4.28 3.85
C ARG A 132 -2.76 4.38 2.34
N GLN A 133 -3.03 3.25 1.68
CA GLN A 133 -3.13 3.16 0.23
C GLN A 133 -4.58 2.92 -0.18
N ARG A 134 -4.95 3.45 -1.33
CA ARG A 134 -6.26 3.24 -1.94
C ARG A 134 -6.10 2.97 -3.42
N ALA A 135 -6.86 2.02 -3.92
CA ALA A 135 -7.01 1.75 -5.34
C ALA A 135 -8.49 1.70 -5.69
N SER A 136 -8.81 1.99 -6.93
CA SER A 136 -10.14 1.87 -7.48
C SER A 136 -10.06 1.05 -8.76
N ILE A 137 -10.91 0.02 -8.86
CA ILE A 137 -11.06 -0.80 -10.05
C ILE A 137 -12.39 -0.40 -10.69
N ASP A 138 -12.39 -0.15 -11.99
CA ASP A 138 -13.62 0.12 -12.73
C ASP A 138 -14.51 -1.12 -12.72
N GLY A 139 -15.55 -1.08 -11.88
CA GLY A 139 -16.54 -2.14 -11.80
C GLY A 139 -17.48 -2.10 -12.99
N ARG A 140 -17.71 -3.24 -13.63
CA ARG A 140 -18.68 -3.39 -14.73
C ARG A 140 -20.11 -3.48 -14.20
N CYS A 141 -20.47 -2.62 -13.25
CA CYS A 141 -21.78 -2.63 -12.60
C CYS A 141 -22.72 -1.56 -13.18
N CYS A 142 -24.00 -1.89 -13.10
CA CYS A 142 -25.14 -0.96 -13.01
C CYS A 142 -25.39 -0.09 -14.23
N ARG A 143 -26.19 -0.58 -15.20
CA ARG A 143 -26.94 0.31 -16.10
C ARG A 143 -27.90 1.17 -15.26
N ARG A 144 -27.96 2.47 -15.62
CA ARG A 144 -29.05 3.33 -15.20
C ARG A 144 -30.40 2.83 -15.74
#